data_80e73c5c3082f0743ad59d1469acf0f6
#
_entry.id   80e73c5c3082f0743ad59d1469acf0f6
#
_cell.length_a   1.000
_cell.length_b   1.000
_cell.length_c   1.000
_cell.angle_alpha   90.00
_cell.angle_beta   90.00
_cell.angle_gamma   90.00
#
_symmetry.space_group_name_H-M   'P 1'
#
loop_
_entity.id
_entity.type
_entity.pdbx_description
1 polymer ?
#
loop_
_entity_poly.entity_id
_entity_poly.type
_entity_poly.pdbx_seq_one_letter_code
_entity_poly.pdbx_strand_id
1 'polypeptide(L)'
;MVNYIPEQGDIVVLSFDLQSGHEQKDRRPAMIISNKIFNQHLGLAFACPITNTKRDFPFHIEVKSENITGFIMGEQMKSIDYNARNIKFIEKANQKTISQILGIIDSIIQ
;
A
#
# COMPACT_ATOMS: atom_id res chain seq x y z
N MET A 1 6.28 15.71 -18.38
CA MET A 1 5.41 14.73 -17.75
C MET A 1 5.67 14.69 -16.25
N VAL A 2 4.62 14.76 -15.47
CA VAL A 2 4.74 14.71 -14.02
C VAL A 2 4.52 13.27 -13.55
N ASN A 3 5.49 12.73 -12.86
CA ASN A 3 5.36 11.40 -12.31
C ASN A 3 4.82 11.49 -10.90
N TYR A 4 3.87 10.63 -10.61
CA TYR A 4 3.33 10.54 -9.27
C TYR A 4 4.38 9.95 -8.33
N ILE A 5 4.63 10.60 -7.23
CA ILE A 5 5.51 10.10 -6.18
C ILE A 5 4.64 9.76 -4.98
N PRO A 6 4.56 8.48 -4.59
CA PRO A 6 3.71 8.10 -3.48
C PRO A 6 4.09 8.75 -2.17
N GLU A 7 3.09 9.05 -1.35
CA GLU A 7 3.28 9.58 -0.01
C GLU A 7 2.74 8.60 1.01
N GLN A 8 3.30 8.64 2.19
CA GLN A 8 2.83 7.81 3.29
C GLN A 8 1.33 8.01 3.50
N GLY A 9 0.59 6.90 3.55
CA GLY A 9 -0.86 6.94 3.73
C GLY A 9 -1.64 6.97 2.44
N ASP A 10 -0.98 7.11 1.29
CA ASP A 10 -1.70 7.04 0.02
C ASP A 10 -2.22 5.63 -0.20
N ILE A 11 -3.49 5.53 -0.56
CA ILE A 11 -4.07 4.27 -1.02
C ILE A 11 -4.04 4.31 -2.54
N VAL A 12 -3.46 3.27 -3.12
CA VAL A 12 -3.19 3.21 -4.55
C VAL A 12 -3.62 1.85 -5.08
N VAL A 13 -3.76 1.78 -6.40
CA VAL A 13 -3.90 0.50 -7.10
C VAL A 13 -2.63 0.31 -7.91
N LEU A 14 -2.07 -0.88 -7.87
CA LEU A 14 -0.85 -1.17 -8.60
C LEU A 14 -0.75 -2.65 -8.90
N SER A 15 0.18 -3.00 -9.78
CA SER A 15 0.48 -4.39 -10.11
C SER A 15 1.55 -4.88 -9.14
N PHE A 16 1.16 -5.78 -8.22
CA PHE A 16 2.12 -6.34 -7.27
C PHE A 16 3.02 -7.38 -7.89
N ASP A 17 2.49 -8.10 -8.87
CA ASP A 17 3.21 -9.17 -9.53
C ASP A 17 3.39 -8.81 -10.98
N LEU A 18 4.64 -8.66 -11.41
CA LEU A 18 4.96 -8.27 -12.77
C LEU A 18 5.20 -9.46 -13.69
N GLN A 19 4.81 -10.64 -13.27
CA GLN A 19 5.04 -11.82 -14.10
C GLN A 19 4.14 -11.79 -15.32
N SER A 20 4.74 -11.93 -16.46
CA SER A 20 4.13 -12.25 -17.74
C SER A 20 2.79 -11.62 -18.02
N GLY A 21 2.52 -10.90 -18.84
CA GLY A 21 1.39 -10.42 -19.56
C GLY A 21 0.00 -10.45 -18.94
N HIS A 22 -0.12 -10.70 -17.65
CA HIS A 22 -1.42 -10.77 -16.98
C HIS A 22 -1.57 -9.70 -15.92
N GLU A 23 -0.93 -8.60 -16.11
CA GLU A 23 -0.90 -7.53 -15.12
C GLU A 23 -2.28 -6.99 -14.78
N GLN A 24 -3.24 -7.13 -15.67
CA GLN A 24 -4.60 -6.68 -15.38
C GLN A 24 -5.22 -7.46 -14.22
N LYS A 25 -4.89 -8.73 -14.13
CA LYS A 25 -5.42 -9.59 -13.06
C LYS A 25 -4.71 -9.38 -11.75
N ASP A 26 -3.52 -8.80 -11.80
CA ASP A 26 -2.71 -8.65 -10.61
C ASP A 26 -2.81 -7.26 -9.99
N ARG A 27 -3.67 -6.43 -10.52
CA ARG A 27 -3.84 -5.10 -9.96
C ARG A 27 -4.57 -5.21 -8.65
N ARG A 28 -3.98 -4.61 -7.62
CA ARG A 28 -4.50 -4.68 -6.27
C ARG A 28 -4.38 -3.33 -5.59
N PRO A 29 -5.29 -3.05 -4.64
CA PRO A 29 -5.10 -1.88 -3.79
C PRO A 29 -4.03 -2.14 -2.75
N ALA A 30 -3.37 -1.08 -2.37
CA ALA A 30 -2.34 -1.13 -1.34
C ALA A 30 -2.24 0.22 -0.67
N MET A 31 -1.68 0.25 0.53
CA MET A 31 -1.40 1.50 1.21
C MET A 31 0.10 1.72 1.27
N ILE A 32 0.51 2.92 0.91
CA ILE A 32 1.92 3.31 0.96
C ILE A 32 2.31 3.58 2.41
N ILE A 33 3.39 2.96 2.84
CA ILE A 33 3.84 3.02 4.24
C ILE A 33 5.01 3.98 4.40
N SER A 34 5.94 3.99 3.43
CA SER A 34 7.12 4.83 3.54
C SER A 34 6.83 6.28 3.16
N ASN A 35 7.60 7.19 3.73
CA ASN A 35 7.37 8.61 3.51
C ASN A 35 7.87 9.07 2.14
N LYS A 36 7.41 10.25 1.74
CA LYS A 36 7.68 10.76 0.41
C LYS A 36 9.16 11.00 0.16
N ILE A 37 9.89 11.46 1.17
CA ILE A 37 11.32 11.75 1.02
C ILE A 37 12.07 10.47 0.65
N PHE A 38 11.80 9.39 1.39
CA PHE A 38 12.39 8.10 1.09
C PHE A 38 12.00 7.64 -0.32
N ASN A 39 10.72 7.72 -0.64
CA ASN A 39 10.20 7.24 -1.92
C ASN A 39 10.83 7.99 -3.09
N GLN A 40 10.97 9.30 -2.94
CA GLN A 40 11.51 10.13 -3.98
C GLN A 40 13.00 9.87 -4.22
N HIS A 41 13.75 9.68 -3.13
CA HIS A 41 15.19 9.45 -3.23
C HIS A 41 15.53 8.11 -3.87
N LEU A 42 14.76 7.08 -3.54
CA LEU A 42 15.11 5.73 -3.98
C LEU A 42 14.34 5.26 -5.22
N GLY A 43 13.25 5.94 -5.57
CA GLY A 43 12.39 5.43 -6.63
C GLY A 43 11.65 4.17 -6.22
N LEU A 44 11.63 3.88 -4.92
CA LEU A 44 10.95 2.73 -4.34
C LEU A 44 10.01 3.21 -3.25
N ALA A 45 9.04 2.38 -2.90
CA ALA A 45 8.18 2.64 -1.76
C ALA A 45 7.85 1.32 -1.07
N PHE A 46 7.63 1.37 0.23
CA PHE A 46 7.10 0.22 0.94
C PHE A 46 5.58 0.32 0.95
N ALA A 47 4.91 -0.77 0.65
CA ALA A 47 3.46 -0.81 0.57
C ALA A 47 2.91 -2.09 1.17
N CYS A 48 1.73 -1.98 1.77
CA CYS A 48 1.00 -3.13 2.31
C CYS A 48 -0.23 -3.38 1.44
N PRO A 49 -0.41 -4.59 0.92
CA PRO A 49 -1.59 -4.88 0.12
C PRO A 49 -2.85 -4.84 0.97
N ILE A 50 -3.97 -4.58 0.30
CA ILE A 50 -5.29 -4.54 0.92
C ILE A 50 -6.09 -5.68 0.33
N THR A 51 -6.66 -6.52 1.19
CA THR A 51 -7.45 -7.67 0.78
C THR A 51 -8.91 -7.50 1.17
N ASN A 52 -9.82 -8.10 0.40
CA ASN A 52 -11.24 -8.16 0.76
C ASN A 52 -11.51 -9.17 1.86
N THR A 53 -10.60 -10.11 2.07
CA THR A 53 -10.85 -11.24 2.95
C THR A 53 -10.60 -10.86 4.38
N LYS A 54 -11.63 -10.97 5.21
CA LYS A 54 -11.48 -10.72 6.64
C LYS A 54 -10.82 -11.93 7.28
N ARG A 55 -9.79 -11.68 8.07
CA ARG A 55 -9.13 -12.71 8.87
C ARG A 55 -8.94 -12.18 10.28
N ASP A 56 -8.93 -13.07 11.23
CA ASP A 56 -8.72 -12.70 12.63
C ASP A 56 -7.23 -12.57 12.93
N PHE A 57 -6.56 -11.70 12.17
CA PHE A 57 -5.16 -11.43 12.37
C PHE A 57 -4.98 -10.08 13.04
N PRO A 58 -4.22 -10.00 14.12
CA PRO A 58 -3.99 -8.71 14.78
C PRO A 58 -3.17 -7.74 13.94
N PHE A 59 -2.59 -8.23 12.82
CA PHE A 59 -1.76 -7.41 11.96
C PHE A 59 -2.53 -6.79 10.80
N HIS A 60 -3.84 -6.99 10.76
CA HIS A 60 -4.70 -6.44 9.71
C HIS A 60 -5.49 -5.26 10.25
N ILE A 61 -5.59 -4.20 9.46
CA ILE A 61 -6.36 -3.01 9.82
C ILE A 61 -7.44 -2.80 8.78
N GLU A 62 -8.68 -2.73 9.23
CA GLU A 62 -9.78 -2.47 8.33
C GLU A 62 -9.73 -1.04 7.80
N VAL A 63 -9.95 -0.89 6.50
CA VAL A 63 -10.12 0.39 5.86
C VAL A 63 -11.49 0.38 5.18
N LYS A 64 -12.23 1.46 5.35
CA LYS A 64 -13.58 1.55 4.79
C LYS A 64 -13.87 2.99 4.42
N SER A 65 -14.00 3.23 3.13
CA SER A 65 -14.30 4.55 2.61
C SER A 65 -15.21 4.39 1.40
N GLU A 66 -15.54 5.50 0.74
CA GLU A 66 -16.36 5.45 -0.47
C GLU A 66 -15.65 4.69 -1.60
N ASN A 67 -14.35 4.79 -1.64
CA ASN A 67 -13.58 4.28 -2.79
C ASN A 67 -12.93 2.93 -2.53
N ILE A 68 -12.80 2.53 -1.28
CA ILE A 68 -12.06 1.31 -0.96
C ILE A 68 -12.60 0.71 0.32
N THR A 69 -12.73 -0.61 0.33
CA THR A 69 -13.11 -1.37 1.52
C THR A 69 -12.25 -2.61 1.54
N GLY A 70 -11.66 -2.90 2.70
CA GLY A 70 -10.83 -4.09 2.83
C GLY A 70 -9.99 -4.05 4.09
N PHE A 71 -8.93 -4.85 4.08
CA PHE A 71 -8.06 -5.02 5.24
C PHE A 71 -6.62 -4.85 4.80
N ILE A 72 -5.93 -3.89 5.40
CA ILE A 72 -4.51 -3.65 5.12
C ILE A 72 -3.72 -4.72 5.84
N MET A 73 -2.90 -5.45 5.11
CA MET A 73 -2.12 -6.57 5.66
C MET A 73 -0.73 -6.10 6.04
N GLY A 74 -0.54 -5.75 7.32
CA GLY A 74 0.74 -5.24 7.77
C GLY A 74 1.90 -6.22 7.63
N GLU A 75 1.62 -7.51 7.78
CA GLU A 75 2.65 -8.54 7.66
C GLU A 75 3.07 -8.82 6.22
N GLN A 76 2.38 -8.22 5.24
CA GLN A 76 2.68 -8.42 3.82
C GLN A 76 3.38 -7.22 3.20
N MET A 77 4.01 -6.40 4.00
CA MET A 77 4.69 -5.21 3.49
C MET A 77 5.75 -5.60 2.48
N LYS A 78 5.77 -4.89 1.35
CA LYS A 78 6.70 -5.13 0.26
C LYS A 78 7.34 -3.84 -0.19
N SER A 79 8.57 -3.95 -0.66
CA SER A 79 9.24 -2.88 -1.39
C SER A 79 8.83 -2.97 -2.85
N ILE A 80 8.40 -1.86 -3.42
CA ILE A 80 7.94 -1.83 -4.81
C ILE A 80 8.62 -0.71 -5.58
N ASP A 81 8.93 -0.98 -6.84
CA ASP A 81 9.33 0.05 -7.79
C ASP A 81 8.06 0.63 -8.38
N TYR A 82 7.60 1.75 -7.82
CA TYR A 82 6.28 2.26 -8.17
C TYR A 82 6.19 2.75 -9.61
N ASN A 83 7.30 3.09 -10.23
CA ASN A 83 7.28 3.50 -11.63
C ASN A 83 7.01 2.32 -12.56
N ALA A 84 7.43 1.13 -12.15
CA ALA A 84 7.27 -0.07 -12.97
C ALA A 84 5.93 -0.77 -12.73
N ARG A 85 5.18 -0.37 -11.71
CA ARG A 85 3.99 -1.09 -11.28
C ARG A 85 2.68 -0.47 -11.74
N ASN A 86 2.74 0.51 -12.63
CA ASN A 86 1.55 1.16 -13.16
C ASN A 86 0.65 1.66 -12.02
N ILE A 87 1.23 2.41 -11.12
CA ILE A 87 0.57 2.85 -9.90
C ILE A 87 -0.44 3.94 -10.19
N LYS A 88 -1.57 3.90 -9.50
CA LYS A 88 -2.60 4.90 -9.62
C LYS A 88 -3.11 5.27 -8.24
N PHE A 89 -3.15 6.55 -7.94
CA PHE A 89 -3.64 7.07 -6.67
C PHE A 89 -5.15 6.93 -6.58
N ILE A 90 -5.65 6.49 -5.43
CA ILE A 90 -7.08 6.42 -5.15
C ILE A 90 -7.48 7.50 -4.16
N GLU A 91 -6.88 7.48 -2.98
CA GLU A 91 -7.21 8.46 -1.94
C GLU A 91 -6.15 8.39 -0.84
N LYS A 92 -6.15 9.40 0.02
CA LYS A 92 -5.30 9.42 1.20
C LYS A 92 -6.07 8.79 2.36
N ALA A 93 -5.47 7.82 3.05
CA ALA A 93 -6.07 7.24 4.25
C ALA A 93 -6.14 8.30 5.34
N ASN A 94 -7.07 8.10 6.29
CA ASN A 94 -7.14 9.03 7.40
C ASN A 94 -5.99 8.79 8.37
N GLN A 95 -5.70 9.78 9.20
CA GLN A 95 -4.54 9.75 10.08
C GLN A 95 -4.60 8.60 11.08
N LYS A 96 -5.80 8.26 11.53
CA LYS A 96 -5.96 7.15 12.47
C LYS A 96 -5.52 5.84 11.85
N THR A 97 -5.93 5.58 10.63
CA THR A 97 -5.55 4.36 9.90
C THR A 97 -4.03 4.32 9.69
N ILE A 98 -3.45 5.44 9.29
CA ILE A 98 -2.00 5.53 9.09
C ILE A 98 -1.27 5.20 10.39
N SER A 99 -1.67 5.80 11.50
CA SER A 99 -1.04 5.57 12.78
C SER A 99 -1.16 4.13 13.23
N GLN A 100 -2.32 3.52 12.99
CA GLN A 100 -2.54 2.13 13.40
C GLN A 100 -1.64 1.18 12.62
N ILE A 101 -1.54 1.34 11.31
CA ILE A 101 -0.73 0.42 10.53
C ILE A 101 0.76 0.60 10.82
N LEU A 102 1.20 1.84 11.01
CA LEU A 102 2.59 2.08 11.38
C LEU A 102 2.93 1.46 12.72
N GLY A 103 2.01 1.53 13.68
CA GLY A 103 2.21 0.91 14.98
C GLY A 103 2.32 -0.61 14.88
N ILE A 104 1.51 -1.22 14.02
CA ILE A 104 1.58 -2.66 13.81
C ILE A 104 2.91 -3.06 13.19
N ILE A 105 3.34 -2.33 12.17
CA ILE A 105 4.62 -2.63 11.52
C ILE A 105 5.77 -2.48 12.50
N ASP A 106 5.73 -1.43 13.32
CA ASP A 106 6.74 -1.22 14.33
C ASP A 106 6.80 -2.40 15.30
N SER A 107 5.65 -2.92 15.69
CA SER A 107 5.60 -4.06 16.62
C SER A 107 6.14 -5.34 16.01
N ILE A 108 6.08 -5.47 14.70
CA ILE A 108 6.61 -6.65 13.99
C ILE A 108 8.13 -6.59 13.91
N ILE A 109 8.67 -5.39 13.74
CA ILE A 109 10.10 -5.20 13.47
C ILE A 109 10.94 -5.23 14.75
N GLN A 110 10.39 -4.80 15.85
CA GLN A 110 11.14 -4.73 17.10
C GLN A 110 11.36 -6.05 17.80
#